data_9236857150a7f0d4f6c401c539a1b353
#
_entry.id   9236857150a7f0d4f6c401c539a1b353
#
_cell.length_a   1.000
_cell.length_b   1.000
_cell.length_c   1.000
_cell.angle_alpha   90.00
_cell.angle_beta   90.00
_cell.angle_gamma   90.00
#
_symmetry.space_group_name_H-M   'P 1'
#
loop_
_entity.id
_entity.type
_entity.pdbx_description
1 polymer ?
#
loop_
_entity_poly.entity_id
_entity_poly.type
_entity_poly.pdbx_seq_one_letter_code
_entity_poly.pdbx_strand_id
1 'polypeptide(L)'
;CSGVRVTTSFGDLPVEALRKRDPLRTQTGSLALVEWVDRIRLDEEFLAENPDALPVRIPAGSLGTGRPERDLIVSPHQPVIVSPSAYAQDFRRARDLLGRPGVVRQPVTMVSYHLFHCGAPTIVMAERVSLRVSP
;
A
#
# COMPACT_ATOMS: atom_id res chain seq x y z
N CYS A 1 -2.75 5.26 -2.76
CA CYS A 1 -3.90 6.18 -2.73
C CYS A 1 -3.85 7.06 -1.51
N SER A 2 -4.43 8.24 -1.62
CA SER A 2 -4.47 9.19 -0.51
C SER A 2 -5.22 8.61 0.68
N GLY A 3 -4.81 8.97 1.90
CA GLY A 3 -5.44 8.55 3.14
C GLY A 3 -4.92 7.24 3.72
N VAL A 4 -4.16 6.43 2.97
CA VAL A 4 -3.50 5.26 3.53
C VAL A 4 -2.42 5.74 4.51
N ARG A 5 -2.44 5.20 5.73
CA ARG A 5 -1.49 5.60 6.77
C ARG A 5 -0.30 4.66 6.82
N VAL A 6 0.89 5.24 6.78
CA VAL A 6 2.16 4.51 6.85
C VAL A 6 2.78 4.74 8.22
N THR A 7 3.29 3.69 8.85
CA THR A 7 3.90 3.77 10.18
C THR A 7 5.29 4.39 10.09
N THR A 8 5.49 5.49 10.83
CA THR A 8 6.78 6.18 10.93
C THR A 8 7.24 6.17 12.39
N SER A 9 8.45 6.68 12.65
CA SER A 9 8.94 6.86 14.02
C SER A 9 8.13 7.91 14.81
N PHE A 10 7.37 8.74 14.11
CA PHE A 10 6.52 9.78 14.71
C PHE A 10 5.05 9.34 14.82
N GLY A 11 4.74 8.10 14.48
CA GLY A 11 3.37 7.59 14.41
C GLY A 11 2.92 7.38 12.97
N ASP A 12 1.63 7.14 12.79
CA ASP A 12 1.06 6.90 11.47
C ASP A 12 0.85 8.22 10.75
N LEU A 13 1.37 8.31 9.51
CA LEU A 13 1.19 9.46 8.63
C LEU A 13 0.48 9.04 7.35
N PRO A 14 -0.41 9.90 6.81
CA PRO A 14 -0.95 9.66 5.48
C PRO A 14 0.16 9.57 4.44
N VAL A 15 0.04 8.67 3.48
CA VAL A 15 1.08 8.46 2.46
C VAL A 15 1.35 9.74 1.67
N GLU A 16 0.33 10.58 1.44
CA GLU A 16 0.50 11.85 0.73
C GLU A 16 1.31 12.89 1.51
N ALA A 17 1.53 12.67 2.80
CA ALA A 17 2.34 13.56 3.63
C ALA A 17 3.81 13.12 3.74
N LEU A 18 4.16 11.97 3.16
CA LEU A 18 5.54 11.49 3.20
C LEU A 18 6.47 12.40 2.41
N ARG A 19 7.66 12.63 2.97
CA ARG A 19 8.72 13.44 2.37
C ARG A 19 10.04 12.67 2.39
N LYS A 20 10.99 13.10 1.59
CA LYS A 20 12.36 12.58 1.66
C LYS A 20 12.89 12.67 3.08
N ARG A 21 13.59 11.63 3.50
CA ARG A 21 14.22 11.46 4.83
C ARG A 21 13.24 11.19 5.96
N ASP A 22 11.95 11.04 5.69
CA ASP A 22 11.02 10.60 6.73
C ASP A 22 11.40 9.17 7.17
N PRO A 23 11.52 8.92 8.49
CA PRO A 23 11.90 7.61 8.98
C PRO A 23 10.68 6.69 9.07
N LEU A 24 10.67 5.63 8.25
CA LEU A 24 9.62 4.63 8.26
C LEU A 24 10.03 3.44 9.13
N ARG A 25 9.10 2.90 9.90
CA ARG A 25 9.33 1.66 10.61
C ARG A 25 9.17 0.49 9.66
N THR A 26 10.19 -0.36 9.63
CA THR A 26 10.16 -1.59 8.85
C THR A 26 9.50 -2.70 9.65
N GLN A 27 9.26 -3.84 9.00
CA GLN A 27 8.68 -5.02 9.63
C GLN A 27 9.50 -5.50 10.85
N THR A 28 10.82 -5.31 10.84
CA THR A 28 11.70 -5.71 11.94
C THR A 28 11.80 -4.66 13.05
N GLY A 29 11.10 -3.52 12.91
CA GLY A 29 11.16 -2.42 13.86
C GLY A 29 12.30 -1.45 13.65
N SER A 30 13.22 -1.72 12.71
CA SER A 30 14.27 -0.78 12.34
C SER A 30 13.68 0.39 11.57
N LEU A 31 14.48 1.44 11.34
CA LEU A 31 14.05 2.62 10.58
C LEU A 31 14.68 2.61 9.20
N ALA A 32 13.90 2.96 8.19
CA ALA A 32 14.37 3.18 6.84
C ALA A 32 13.96 4.58 6.40
N LEU A 33 14.88 5.34 5.85
CA LEU A 33 14.60 6.71 5.41
C LEU A 33 14.04 6.71 3.99
N VAL A 34 12.99 7.48 3.78
CA VAL A 34 12.44 7.70 2.44
C VAL A 34 13.48 8.45 1.61
N GLU A 35 13.86 7.88 0.46
CA GLU A 35 14.82 8.50 -0.44
C GLU A 35 14.17 9.14 -1.67
N TRP A 36 12.99 8.69 -2.05
CA TRP A 36 12.31 9.15 -3.25
C TRP A 36 10.81 9.13 -3.04
N VAL A 37 10.13 10.17 -3.51
CA VAL A 37 8.67 10.26 -3.52
C VAL A 37 8.21 10.80 -4.87
N ASP A 38 7.07 10.30 -5.34
CA ASP A 38 6.43 10.77 -6.56
C ASP A 38 4.93 10.55 -6.46
N ARG A 39 4.20 11.11 -7.39
CA ARG A 39 2.76 10.97 -7.48
C ARG A 39 2.35 10.81 -8.94
N ILE A 40 1.53 9.80 -9.20
CA ILE A 40 0.92 9.58 -10.51
C ILE A 40 -0.58 9.84 -10.35
N ARG A 41 -1.11 10.72 -11.20
CA ARG A 41 -2.54 11.02 -11.25
C ARG A 41 -3.12 10.43 -12.53
N LEU A 42 -4.19 9.64 -12.37
CA LEU A 42 -4.93 9.04 -13.47
C LEU A 42 -6.32 9.67 -13.52
N ASP A 43 -6.71 10.16 -14.68
CA ASP A 43 -8.00 10.82 -14.87
C ASP A 43 -9.10 9.85 -15.30
N GLU A 44 -10.32 10.36 -15.41
CA GLU A 44 -11.49 9.57 -15.75
C GLU A 44 -11.36 8.89 -17.12
N GLU A 45 -10.86 9.61 -18.11
CA GLU A 45 -10.70 9.09 -19.46
C GLU A 45 -9.72 7.90 -19.49
N PHE A 46 -8.58 8.06 -18.84
CA PHE A 46 -7.58 6.98 -18.75
C PHE A 46 -8.16 5.76 -18.04
N LEU A 47 -8.87 5.95 -16.91
CA LEU A 47 -9.44 4.85 -16.14
C LEU A 47 -10.57 4.14 -16.88
N ALA A 48 -11.35 4.87 -17.68
CA ALA A 48 -12.40 4.27 -18.51
C ALA A 48 -11.81 3.34 -19.58
N GLU A 49 -10.67 3.71 -20.17
CA GLU A 49 -9.97 2.90 -21.18
C GLU A 49 -9.10 1.79 -20.54
N ASN A 50 -8.69 1.97 -19.29
CA ASN A 50 -7.79 1.05 -18.58
C ASN A 50 -8.37 0.69 -17.21
N PRO A 51 -9.45 -0.10 -17.16
CA PRO A 51 -10.07 -0.46 -15.88
C PRO A 51 -9.14 -1.27 -14.97
N ASP A 52 -8.11 -1.91 -15.52
CA ASP A 52 -7.12 -2.64 -14.75
C ASP A 52 -6.21 -1.71 -13.94
N ALA A 53 -6.24 -0.41 -14.21
CA ALA A 53 -5.51 0.59 -13.44
C ALA A 53 -6.28 1.10 -12.22
N LEU A 54 -7.55 0.72 -12.05
CA LEU A 54 -8.34 1.08 -10.87
C LEU A 54 -7.71 0.50 -9.61
N PRO A 55 -7.77 1.24 -8.48
CA PRO A 55 -7.24 0.74 -7.23
C PRO A 55 -7.99 -0.48 -6.73
N VAL A 56 -7.31 -1.29 -5.93
CA VAL A 56 -7.89 -2.46 -5.27
C VAL A 56 -8.19 -2.08 -3.83
N ARG A 57 -9.41 -2.37 -3.40
CA ARG A 57 -9.86 -2.18 -2.02
C ARG A 57 -9.79 -3.50 -1.28
N ILE A 58 -9.01 -3.52 -0.20
CA ILE A 58 -8.86 -4.67 0.68
C ILE A 58 -9.58 -4.31 1.99
N PRO A 59 -10.72 -4.95 2.30
CA PRO A 59 -11.51 -4.57 3.47
C PRO A 59 -10.76 -4.79 4.78
N ALA A 60 -11.09 -3.99 5.78
CA ALA A 60 -10.57 -4.16 7.13
C ALA A 60 -10.80 -5.59 7.61
N GLY A 61 -9.76 -6.20 8.18
CA GLY A 61 -9.82 -7.55 8.72
C GLY A 61 -9.76 -8.69 7.70
N SER A 62 -9.72 -8.41 6.39
CA SER A 62 -9.77 -9.46 5.36
C SER A 62 -8.49 -10.29 5.25
N LEU A 63 -7.35 -9.79 5.74
CA LEU A 63 -6.06 -10.49 5.74
C LEU A 63 -5.71 -11.10 7.11
N GLY A 64 -6.62 -11.05 8.06
CA GLY A 64 -6.44 -11.54 9.42
C GLY A 64 -7.05 -10.58 10.43
N THR A 65 -7.09 -10.97 11.70
CA THR A 65 -7.68 -10.14 12.75
C THR A 65 -6.95 -8.79 12.87
N GLY A 66 -7.68 -7.69 12.62
CA GLY A 66 -7.13 -6.34 12.65
C GLY A 66 -6.22 -5.99 11.47
N ARG A 67 -6.24 -6.78 10.40
CA ARG A 67 -5.42 -6.57 9.20
C ARG A 67 -6.26 -6.57 7.93
N PRO A 68 -6.33 -5.50 7.16
CA PRO A 68 -5.93 -4.14 7.57
C PRO A 68 -6.73 -3.60 8.75
N GLU A 69 -6.20 -2.62 9.44
CA GLU A 69 -6.93 -1.94 10.53
C GLU A 69 -8.14 -1.18 9.99
N ARG A 70 -8.00 -0.57 8.83
CA ARG A 70 -9.07 0.06 8.06
C ARG A 70 -8.99 -0.46 6.63
N ASP A 71 -10.03 -0.22 5.83
CA ASP A 71 -10.01 -0.58 4.42
C ASP A 71 -8.76 0.00 3.75
N LEU A 72 -8.00 -0.87 3.11
CA LEU A 72 -6.75 -0.53 2.46
C LEU A 72 -7.00 -0.41 0.96
N ILE A 73 -6.73 0.77 0.40
CA ILE A 73 -6.90 1.04 -1.03
C ILE A 73 -5.52 1.29 -1.62
N VAL A 74 -5.10 0.42 -2.52
CA VAL A 74 -3.74 0.44 -3.07
C VAL A 74 -3.75 0.26 -4.58
N SER A 75 -2.61 0.56 -5.20
CA SER A 75 -2.37 0.24 -6.60
C SER A 75 -2.51 -1.26 -6.83
N PRO A 76 -3.06 -1.70 -7.98
CA PRO A 76 -3.16 -3.12 -8.30
C PRO A 76 -1.80 -3.84 -8.35
N HIS A 77 -0.71 -3.10 -8.54
CA HIS A 77 0.65 -3.66 -8.59
C HIS A 77 1.36 -3.70 -7.23
N GLN A 78 0.76 -3.16 -6.17
CA GLN A 78 1.39 -3.09 -4.86
C GLN A 78 1.52 -4.49 -4.24
N PRO A 79 2.74 -4.97 -3.93
CA PRO A 79 2.91 -6.21 -3.18
C PRO A 79 2.44 -6.06 -1.73
N VAL A 80 1.58 -6.98 -1.31
CA VAL A 80 0.95 -7.00 0.01
C VAL A 80 1.19 -8.37 0.62
N ILE A 81 1.52 -8.41 1.91
CA ILE A 81 1.67 -9.69 2.62
C ILE A 81 0.31 -10.36 2.82
N VAL A 82 0.22 -11.64 2.49
CA VAL A 82 -1.03 -12.40 2.64
C VAL A 82 -0.93 -13.47 3.70
N SER A 83 0.29 -13.79 4.17
CA SER A 83 0.52 -14.75 5.22
C SER A 83 0.87 -14.04 6.53
N PRO A 84 0.21 -14.37 7.65
CA PRO A 84 0.59 -13.82 8.96
C PRO A 84 1.80 -14.53 9.56
N SER A 85 2.34 -15.58 8.91
CA SER A 85 3.45 -16.35 9.44
C SER A 85 4.75 -15.57 9.42
N ALA A 86 5.47 -15.56 10.55
CA ALA A 86 6.80 -14.97 10.63
C ALA A 86 7.84 -15.72 9.80
N TYR A 87 7.57 -16.96 9.42
CA TYR A 87 8.48 -17.82 8.68
C TYR A 87 8.27 -17.82 7.18
N ALA A 88 7.09 -17.39 6.73
CA ALA A 88 6.76 -17.37 5.31
C ALA A 88 6.20 -15.98 4.98
N GLN A 89 7.03 -15.18 4.30
CA GLN A 89 6.62 -13.88 3.80
C GLN A 89 6.06 -14.05 2.39
N ASP A 90 4.76 -14.32 2.32
CA ASP A 90 4.08 -14.49 1.04
C ASP A 90 3.51 -13.14 0.62
N PHE A 91 4.20 -12.49 -0.32
CA PHE A 91 3.76 -11.24 -0.91
C PHE A 91 3.06 -11.51 -2.22
N ARG A 92 1.89 -10.90 -2.39
CA ARG A 92 1.13 -10.94 -3.63
C ARG A 92 0.78 -9.53 -4.07
N ARG A 93 0.71 -9.30 -5.38
CA ARG A 93 0.21 -8.02 -5.87
C ARG A 93 -1.26 -7.90 -5.50
N ALA A 94 -1.69 -6.67 -5.18
CA ALA A 94 -3.08 -6.44 -4.76
C ALA A 94 -4.08 -6.96 -5.79
N ARG A 95 -3.78 -6.86 -7.09
CA ARG A 95 -4.64 -7.39 -8.16
C ARG A 95 -4.86 -8.90 -8.08
N ASP A 96 -3.91 -9.64 -7.54
CA ASP A 96 -3.99 -11.09 -7.40
C ASP A 96 -4.87 -11.50 -6.22
N LEU A 97 -5.26 -10.55 -5.37
CA LEU A 97 -6.19 -10.75 -4.26
C LEU A 97 -7.66 -10.57 -4.68
N LEU A 98 -7.90 -10.07 -5.89
CA LEU A 98 -9.26 -9.98 -6.43
C LEU A 98 -9.87 -11.38 -6.46
N GLY A 99 -11.14 -11.48 -6.06
CA GLY A 99 -11.81 -12.77 -5.92
C GLY A 99 -11.85 -13.28 -4.48
N ARG A 100 -11.02 -12.76 -3.58
CA ARG A 100 -11.19 -13.01 -2.14
C ARG A 100 -12.43 -12.26 -1.64
N PRO A 101 -13.11 -12.75 -0.59
CA PRO A 101 -14.31 -12.09 -0.08
C PRO A 101 -14.08 -10.61 0.24
N GLY A 102 -14.86 -9.74 -0.40
CA GLY A 102 -14.81 -8.31 -0.20
C GLY A 102 -13.67 -7.56 -0.89
N VAL A 103 -12.70 -8.25 -1.48
CA VAL A 103 -11.61 -7.61 -2.23
C VAL A 103 -12.10 -7.31 -3.64
N VAL A 104 -12.23 -6.03 -3.93
CA VAL A 104 -12.80 -5.55 -5.20
C VAL A 104 -12.01 -4.36 -5.73
N ARG A 105 -12.20 -4.06 -7.02
CA ARG A 105 -11.70 -2.80 -7.57
C ARG A 105 -12.57 -1.66 -7.07
N GLN A 106 -11.92 -0.60 -6.58
CA GLN A 106 -12.62 0.58 -6.09
C GLN A 106 -12.99 1.46 -7.28
N PRO A 107 -14.30 1.68 -7.56
CA PRO A 107 -14.70 2.59 -8.62
C PRO A 107 -14.36 4.02 -8.23
N VAL A 108 -13.58 4.69 -9.07
CA VAL A 108 -13.21 6.10 -8.88
C VAL A 108 -13.17 6.77 -10.25
N THR A 109 -13.42 8.07 -10.27
CA THR A 109 -13.30 8.87 -11.50
C THR A 109 -11.91 9.47 -11.65
N MET A 110 -11.15 9.53 -10.57
CA MET A 110 -9.78 10.01 -10.54
C MET A 110 -9.06 9.33 -9.39
N VAL A 111 -7.78 9.02 -9.57
CA VAL A 111 -6.96 8.46 -8.50
C VAL A 111 -5.54 9.04 -8.56
N SER A 112 -4.98 9.29 -7.38
CA SER A 112 -3.58 9.64 -7.23
C SER A 112 -2.85 8.49 -6.53
N TYR A 113 -1.85 7.92 -7.20
CA TYR A 113 -0.97 6.93 -6.60
C TYR A 113 0.27 7.64 -6.08
N HIS A 114 0.51 7.48 -4.78
CA HIS A 114 1.68 8.04 -4.11
C HIS A 114 2.75 6.96 -4.04
N LEU A 115 3.88 7.24 -4.66
CA LEU A 115 5.00 6.31 -4.81
C LEU A 115 6.15 6.77 -3.94
N PHE A 116 6.80 5.84 -3.28
CA PHE A 116 7.99 6.14 -2.49
C PHE A 116 8.86 4.89 -2.39
N HIS A 117 10.16 5.09 -2.12
CA HIS A 117 11.05 3.99 -1.76
C HIS A 117 12.18 4.50 -0.87
N CYS A 118 12.90 3.56 -0.27
CA CYS A 118 13.97 3.85 0.70
C CYS A 118 15.37 3.54 0.13
N GLY A 119 15.52 3.51 -1.19
CA GLY A 119 16.79 3.25 -1.88
C GLY A 119 17.10 1.78 -2.08
N ALA A 120 16.41 0.88 -1.40
CA ALA A 120 16.54 -0.57 -1.52
C ALA A 120 15.19 -1.22 -1.27
N PRO A 121 14.95 -2.47 -1.68
CA PRO A 121 13.71 -3.16 -1.33
C PRO A 121 13.51 -3.17 0.19
N THR A 122 12.35 -2.69 0.64
CA THR A 122 12.06 -2.49 2.06
C THR A 122 10.63 -2.91 2.34
N ILE A 123 10.40 -3.50 3.51
CA ILE A 123 9.05 -3.87 3.96
C ILE A 123 8.62 -2.83 4.98
N VAL A 124 7.59 -2.07 4.65
CA VAL A 124 7.02 -1.03 5.51
C VAL A 124 5.63 -1.42 5.97
N MET A 125 5.10 -0.73 6.98
CA MET A 125 3.78 -0.98 7.52
C MET A 125 2.81 0.11 7.09
N ALA A 126 1.66 -0.30 6.57
CA ALA A 126 0.55 0.59 6.25
C ALA A 126 -0.75 -0.05 6.70
N GLU A 127 -1.55 0.65 7.49
CA GLU A 127 -2.79 0.12 8.08
C GLU A 127 -2.59 -1.24 8.76
N ARG A 128 -1.43 -1.45 9.40
CA ARG A 128 -0.98 -2.69 10.05
C ARG A 128 -0.76 -3.87 9.10
N VAL A 129 -0.60 -3.60 7.83
CA VAL A 129 -0.25 -4.60 6.82
C VAL A 129 1.15 -4.33 6.30
N SER A 130 1.93 -5.39 6.13
CA SER A 130 3.27 -5.27 5.54
C SER A 130 3.16 -5.10 4.03
N LEU A 131 3.79 -4.06 3.52
CA LEU A 131 3.88 -3.76 2.10
C LEU A 131 5.35 -3.73 1.70
N ARG A 132 5.67 -4.21 0.51
CA ARG A 132 7.02 -4.12 -0.02
C ARG A 132 7.12 -2.94 -0.97
N VAL A 133 8.08 -2.06 -0.70
CA VAL A 133 8.41 -0.93 -1.58
C VAL A 133 9.84 -1.10 -2.10
N SER A 134 10.07 -0.76 -3.37
CA SER A 134 11.38 -0.89 -3.98
C SER A 134 11.59 0.19 -5.04
N PRO A 135 12.87 0.52 -5.30
CA PRO A 135 13.20 1.48 -6.36
C PRO A 135 12.69 1.06 -7.72
#